data_675a5890f4c17f6c174baf5cc73f0d19
#
_entry.id   675a5890f4c17f6c174baf5cc73f0d19
#
_cell.length_a   1.000
_cell.length_b   1.000
_cell.length_c   1.000
_cell.angle_alpha   90.00
_cell.angle_beta   90.00
_cell.angle_gamma   90.00
#
_symmetry.space_group_name_H-M   'P 1'
#
loop_
_entity.id
_entity.type
_entity.pdbx_description
1 polymer ?
#
loop_
_entity_poly.entity_id
_entity_poly.type
_entity_poly.pdbx_seq_one_letter_code
_entity_poly.pdbx_strand_id
1 'polypeptide(L)'
;LKDSYFLYLVFFIQIVLSTYSVYLFYQINQNFFSNKFSIINSFIFSIIPLNIYTCGQISSASIQLFLSLLFLKLLFTLIKNKTQKNIIFFSIVSGLLILCRGEFAIIFVFTFFFIFISKKIDVINLIKILIIVFLVISPYVIRNYIHFNQFIIVKSLGYNLWKGNNQLSKVEGYGKFEIVEFKNLHDKVKNVNKDKYYEINWDNIFLNEARDNIEKNPIIYA
;
A
#
# COMPACT_ATOMS: atom_id res chain seq x y z
N LEU A 1 8.76 -11.03 28.90
CA LEU A 1 7.45 -11.73 28.94
C LEU A 1 6.31 -10.88 28.34
N LYS A 2 6.20 -9.55 28.63
CA LYS A 2 5.16 -8.70 28.04
C LYS A 2 5.27 -8.59 26.52
N ASP A 3 6.46 -8.52 25.96
CA ASP A 3 6.69 -8.37 24.52
C ASP A 3 6.28 -9.61 23.72
N SER A 4 6.45 -10.80 24.30
CA SER A 4 6.05 -12.06 23.63
C SER A 4 4.54 -12.19 23.46
N TYR A 5 3.72 -11.79 24.42
CA TYR A 5 2.26 -11.83 24.30
C TYR A 5 1.75 -10.90 23.21
N PHE A 6 2.37 -9.71 23.09
CA PHE A 6 2.01 -8.76 22.03
C PHE A 6 2.30 -9.34 20.64
N LEU A 7 3.44 -10.00 20.46
CA LEU A 7 3.79 -10.67 19.20
C LEU A 7 2.79 -11.76 18.81
N TYR A 8 2.42 -12.63 19.77
CA TYR A 8 1.40 -13.64 19.52
C TYR A 8 0.04 -13.05 19.13
N LEU A 9 -0.36 -11.94 19.76
CA LEU A 9 -1.59 -11.24 19.40
C LEU A 9 -1.53 -10.70 17.96
N VAL A 10 -0.40 -10.10 17.55
CA VAL A 10 -0.19 -9.61 16.18
C VAL A 10 -0.30 -10.76 15.18
N PHE A 11 0.38 -11.87 15.40
CA PHE A 11 0.31 -13.04 14.53
C PHE A 11 -1.10 -13.61 14.46
N PHE A 12 -1.79 -13.71 15.58
CA PHE A 12 -3.18 -14.16 15.61
C PHE A 12 -4.09 -13.28 14.75
N ILE A 13 -3.98 -11.96 14.87
CA ILE A 13 -4.74 -11.01 14.06
C ILE A 13 -4.41 -11.19 12.57
N GLN A 14 -3.12 -11.33 12.22
CA GLN A 14 -2.70 -11.54 10.83
C GLN A 14 -3.25 -12.84 10.25
N ILE A 15 -3.27 -13.93 11.02
CA ILE A 15 -3.86 -15.21 10.60
C ILE A 15 -5.36 -15.05 10.36
N VAL A 16 -6.08 -14.39 11.26
CA VAL A 16 -7.52 -14.12 11.09
C VAL A 16 -7.79 -13.30 9.83
N LEU A 17 -7.02 -12.23 9.60
CA LEU A 17 -7.15 -11.39 8.39
C LEU A 17 -6.84 -12.18 7.12
N SER A 18 -5.79 -13.00 7.13
CA SER A 18 -5.44 -13.85 5.99
C SER A 18 -6.53 -14.89 5.69
N THR A 19 -7.07 -15.54 6.71
CA THR A 19 -8.18 -16.49 6.55
C THR A 19 -9.42 -15.80 5.96
N TYR A 20 -9.75 -14.62 6.46
CA TYR A 20 -10.87 -13.86 5.92
C TYR A 20 -10.60 -13.36 4.49
N SER A 21 -9.33 -13.13 4.12
CA SER A 21 -8.92 -12.78 2.76
C SER A 21 -9.24 -13.91 1.77
N VAL A 22 -9.07 -15.18 2.16
CA VAL A 22 -9.48 -16.33 1.33
C VAL A 22 -10.99 -16.31 1.07
N TYR A 23 -11.79 -16.01 2.09
CA TYR A 23 -13.23 -15.88 1.94
C TYR A 23 -13.64 -14.70 1.03
N LEU A 24 -12.99 -13.55 1.16
CA LEU A 24 -13.20 -12.40 0.26
C LEU A 24 -12.84 -12.75 -1.18
N PHE A 25 -11.73 -13.44 -1.37
CA PHE A 25 -11.28 -13.89 -2.69
C PHE A 25 -12.31 -14.84 -3.33
N TYR A 26 -12.86 -15.78 -2.55
CA TYR A 26 -13.97 -16.61 -3.01
C TYR A 26 -15.19 -15.81 -3.47
N GLN A 27 -15.62 -14.81 -2.66
CA GLN A 27 -16.77 -13.96 -3.03
C GLN A 27 -16.51 -13.11 -4.28
N ILE A 28 -15.27 -12.66 -4.50
CA ILE A 28 -14.88 -11.94 -5.71
C ILE A 28 -14.95 -12.87 -6.91
N ASN A 29 -14.42 -14.09 -6.81
CA ASN A 29 -14.41 -15.09 -7.88
C ASN A 29 -15.83 -15.45 -8.34
N GLN A 30 -16.82 -15.47 -7.44
CA GLN A 30 -18.21 -15.72 -7.79
C GLN A 30 -18.84 -14.70 -8.76
N ASN A 31 -18.20 -13.53 -8.97
CA ASN A 31 -18.66 -12.60 -10.00
C ASN A 31 -18.27 -13.01 -11.42
N PHE A 32 -17.28 -13.91 -11.56
CA PHE A 32 -16.67 -14.28 -12.85
C PHE A 32 -16.80 -15.77 -13.16
N PHE A 33 -16.86 -16.61 -12.13
CA PHE A 33 -16.79 -18.06 -12.26
C PHE A 33 -17.96 -18.76 -11.55
N SER A 34 -18.23 -20.00 -11.95
CA SER A 34 -19.17 -20.85 -11.23
C SER A 34 -18.68 -21.14 -9.80
N ASN A 35 -19.60 -21.52 -8.93
CA ASN A 35 -19.29 -21.84 -7.53
C ASN A 35 -18.17 -22.87 -7.38
N LYS A 36 -18.15 -23.93 -8.20
CA LYS A 36 -17.11 -24.97 -8.18
C LYS A 36 -15.72 -24.39 -8.47
N PHE A 37 -15.58 -23.59 -9.51
CA PHE A 37 -14.30 -22.95 -9.85
C PHE A 37 -13.89 -21.90 -8.82
N SER A 38 -14.84 -21.17 -8.25
CA SER A 38 -14.56 -20.20 -7.18
C SER A 38 -13.97 -20.88 -5.94
N ILE A 39 -14.46 -22.07 -5.57
CA ILE A 39 -13.91 -22.86 -4.47
C ILE A 39 -12.49 -23.33 -4.79
N ILE A 40 -12.26 -23.89 -5.99
CA ILE A 40 -10.94 -24.37 -6.41
C ILE A 40 -9.92 -23.23 -6.39
N ASN A 41 -10.26 -22.08 -6.99
CA ASN A 41 -9.39 -20.90 -7.02
C ASN A 41 -9.05 -20.42 -5.61
N SER A 42 -10.03 -20.41 -4.71
CA SER A 42 -9.82 -19.97 -3.33
C SER A 42 -8.98 -20.96 -2.53
N PHE A 43 -9.12 -22.24 -2.80
CA PHE A 43 -8.24 -23.27 -2.22
C PHE A 43 -6.79 -23.05 -2.69
N ILE A 44 -6.57 -22.88 -4.01
CA ILE A 44 -5.24 -22.57 -4.56
C ILE A 44 -4.68 -21.30 -3.92
N PHE A 45 -5.50 -20.23 -3.81
CA PHE A 45 -5.08 -18.98 -3.16
C PHE A 45 -4.67 -19.19 -1.69
N SER A 46 -5.35 -20.06 -0.95
CA SER A 46 -5.07 -20.32 0.46
C SER A 46 -3.73 -21.01 0.72
N ILE A 47 -3.24 -21.81 -0.24
CA ILE A 47 -1.98 -22.55 -0.13
C ILE A 47 -0.78 -21.84 -0.75
N ILE A 48 -0.94 -20.59 -1.26
CA ILE A 48 0.19 -19.81 -1.77
C ILE A 48 1.20 -19.57 -0.64
N PRO A 49 2.47 -20.04 -0.80
CA PRO A 49 3.45 -19.98 0.29
C PRO A 49 3.70 -18.57 0.82
N LEU A 50 3.65 -17.57 -0.07
CA LEU A 50 3.84 -16.16 0.30
C LEU A 50 2.76 -15.67 1.28
N ASN A 51 1.49 -16.06 1.08
CA ASN A 51 0.39 -15.68 1.97
C ASN A 51 0.56 -16.29 3.36
N ILE A 52 1.02 -17.54 3.43
CA ILE A 52 1.30 -18.23 4.69
C ILE A 52 2.51 -17.58 5.39
N TYR A 53 3.58 -17.33 4.65
CA TYR A 53 4.80 -16.73 5.17
C TYR A 53 4.56 -15.33 5.77
N THR A 54 3.76 -14.49 5.10
CA THR A 54 3.48 -13.13 5.57
C THR A 54 2.70 -13.09 6.89
N CYS A 55 1.97 -14.15 7.23
CA CYS A 55 1.29 -14.24 8.54
C CYS A 55 2.26 -14.40 9.71
N GLY A 56 3.43 -14.98 9.46
CA GLY A 56 4.49 -15.17 10.46
C GLY A 56 5.52 -14.03 10.52
N GLN A 57 5.33 -12.96 9.74
CA GLN A 57 6.21 -11.79 9.74
C GLN A 57 5.50 -10.57 10.34
N ILE A 58 6.21 -9.76 11.13
CA ILE A 58 5.69 -8.47 11.60
C ILE A 58 5.72 -7.49 10.41
N SER A 59 4.67 -7.50 9.63
CA SER A 59 4.57 -6.66 8.43
C SER A 59 3.13 -6.23 8.16
N SER A 60 2.96 -5.20 7.35
CA SER A 60 1.63 -4.75 6.89
C SER A 60 1.04 -5.62 5.78
N ALA A 61 1.74 -6.67 5.31
CA ALA A 61 1.36 -7.43 4.13
C ALA A 61 -0.01 -8.11 4.26
N SER A 62 -0.28 -8.75 5.41
CA SER A 62 -1.58 -9.41 5.65
C SER A 62 -2.74 -8.41 5.72
N ILE A 63 -2.54 -7.25 6.35
CA ILE A 63 -3.54 -6.17 6.40
C ILE A 63 -3.76 -5.58 5.02
N GLN A 64 -2.69 -5.36 4.27
CA GLN A 64 -2.75 -4.85 2.89
C GLN A 64 -3.54 -5.81 1.99
N LEU A 65 -3.25 -7.10 2.03
CA LEU A 65 -3.96 -8.12 1.25
C LEU A 65 -5.45 -8.12 1.57
N PHE A 66 -5.78 -8.15 2.87
CA PHE A 66 -7.16 -8.08 3.34
C PHE A 66 -7.89 -6.82 2.86
N LEU A 67 -7.31 -5.64 3.06
CA LEU A 67 -7.93 -4.37 2.64
C LEU A 67 -8.06 -4.27 1.12
N SER A 68 -7.10 -4.80 0.34
CA SER A 68 -7.15 -4.82 -1.13
C SER A 68 -8.30 -5.69 -1.63
N LEU A 69 -8.47 -6.89 -1.08
CA LEU A 69 -9.59 -7.77 -1.45
C LEU A 69 -10.94 -7.19 -0.99
N LEU A 70 -10.98 -6.60 0.19
CA LEU A 70 -12.18 -5.94 0.68
C LEU A 70 -12.56 -4.73 -0.19
N PHE A 71 -11.59 -3.92 -0.62
CA PHE A 71 -11.77 -2.83 -1.58
C PHE A 71 -12.38 -3.34 -2.89
N LEU A 72 -11.81 -4.38 -3.49
CA LEU A 72 -12.34 -4.97 -4.74
C LEU A 72 -13.76 -5.52 -4.55
N LYS A 73 -14.02 -6.25 -3.47
CA LYS A 73 -15.37 -6.75 -3.16
C LYS A 73 -16.37 -5.60 -3.04
N LEU A 74 -16.01 -4.55 -2.29
CA LEU A 74 -16.89 -3.40 -2.10
C LEU A 74 -17.09 -2.62 -3.39
N LEU A 75 -16.09 -2.52 -4.26
CA LEU A 75 -16.21 -1.95 -5.59
C LEU A 75 -17.27 -2.70 -6.42
N PHE A 76 -17.19 -4.03 -6.51
CA PHE A 76 -18.20 -4.83 -7.23
C PHE A 76 -19.58 -4.70 -6.61
N THR A 77 -19.66 -4.66 -5.28
CA THR A 77 -20.94 -4.48 -4.58
C THR A 77 -21.52 -3.10 -4.86
N LEU A 78 -20.70 -2.05 -4.85
CA LEU A 78 -21.10 -0.68 -5.11
C LEU A 78 -21.61 -0.49 -6.54
N ILE A 79 -20.94 -1.12 -7.51
CA ILE A 79 -21.38 -1.07 -8.94
C ILE A 79 -22.74 -1.76 -9.13
N LYS A 80 -23.00 -2.85 -8.40
CA LYS A 80 -24.29 -3.58 -8.43
C LYS A 80 -25.39 -2.86 -7.66
N ASN A 81 -25.08 -2.42 -6.45
CA ASN A 81 -26.02 -1.87 -5.47
C ASN A 81 -25.52 -0.54 -4.92
N LYS A 82 -26.02 0.56 -5.43
CA LYS A 82 -25.61 1.95 -5.12
C LYS A 82 -26.23 2.48 -3.82
N THR A 83 -26.25 1.67 -2.76
CA THR A 83 -26.79 2.12 -1.46
C THR A 83 -25.81 3.06 -0.75
N GLN A 84 -26.32 3.98 0.06
CA GLN A 84 -25.49 4.89 0.87
C GLN A 84 -24.52 4.11 1.78
N LYS A 85 -24.96 2.97 2.30
CA LYS A 85 -24.12 2.07 3.10
C LYS A 85 -22.90 1.62 2.31
N ASN A 86 -23.08 1.14 1.07
CA ASN A 86 -21.97 0.67 0.22
C ASN A 86 -21.01 1.79 -0.16
N ILE A 87 -21.53 3.00 -0.40
CA ILE A 87 -20.71 4.19 -0.66
C ILE A 87 -19.81 4.49 0.54
N ILE A 88 -20.38 4.52 1.74
CA ILE A 88 -19.63 4.82 2.97
C ILE A 88 -18.56 3.75 3.22
N PHE A 89 -18.93 2.47 3.16
CA PHE A 89 -17.96 1.38 3.41
C PHE A 89 -16.84 1.35 2.37
N PHE A 90 -17.16 1.50 1.10
CA PHE A 90 -16.14 1.59 0.03
C PHE A 90 -15.18 2.74 0.28
N SER A 91 -15.70 3.91 0.65
CA SER A 91 -14.88 5.11 0.90
C SER A 91 -13.98 4.95 2.12
N ILE A 92 -14.50 4.39 3.22
CA ILE A 92 -13.71 4.14 4.43
C ILE A 92 -12.57 3.16 4.12
N VAL A 93 -12.87 2.04 3.48
CA VAL A 93 -11.87 1.02 3.14
C VAL A 93 -10.84 1.57 2.16
N SER A 94 -11.24 2.41 1.19
CA SER A 94 -10.32 3.10 0.29
C SER A 94 -9.34 4.00 1.05
N GLY A 95 -9.82 4.80 1.99
CA GLY A 95 -8.97 5.64 2.84
C GLY A 95 -8.03 4.84 3.73
N LEU A 96 -8.50 3.77 4.36
CA LEU A 96 -7.67 2.86 5.17
C LEU A 96 -6.60 2.15 4.33
N LEU A 97 -6.92 1.75 3.11
CA LEU A 97 -5.98 1.10 2.19
C LEU A 97 -4.87 2.09 1.77
N ILE A 98 -5.21 3.35 1.49
CA ILE A 98 -4.25 4.41 1.19
C ILE A 98 -3.35 4.69 2.40
N LEU A 99 -3.91 4.72 3.62
CA LEU A 99 -3.12 4.87 4.85
C LEU A 99 -2.21 3.68 5.13
N CYS A 100 -2.63 2.47 4.74
CA CYS A 100 -1.82 1.26 4.87
C CYS A 100 -0.59 1.32 3.94
N ARG A 101 -0.79 1.75 2.69
CA ARG A 101 0.28 1.98 1.70
C ARG A 101 -0.11 3.08 0.72
N GLY A 102 0.66 4.15 0.69
CA GLY A 102 0.41 5.34 -0.13
C GLY A 102 0.28 5.06 -1.64
N GLU A 103 0.88 3.98 -2.14
CA GLU A 103 0.78 3.52 -3.54
C GLU A 103 -0.67 3.26 -3.97
N PHE A 104 -1.53 2.85 -3.04
CA PHE A 104 -2.94 2.63 -3.33
C PHE A 104 -3.74 3.90 -3.64
N ALA A 105 -3.18 5.09 -3.38
CA ALA A 105 -3.78 6.34 -3.84
C ALA A 105 -3.89 6.37 -5.38
N ILE A 106 -2.90 5.84 -6.10
CA ILE A 106 -2.91 5.75 -7.56
C ILE A 106 -4.02 4.79 -8.02
N ILE A 107 -4.13 3.61 -7.40
CA ILE A 107 -5.17 2.63 -7.71
C ILE A 107 -6.56 3.21 -7.43
N PHE A 108 -6.72 3.95 -6.33
CA PHE A 108 -7.96 4.63 -6.01
C PHE A 108 -8.33 5.68 -7.06
N VAL A 109 -7.38 6.51 -7.51
CA VAL A 109 -7.60 7.52 -8.55
C VAL A 109 -8.06 6.85 -9.85
N PHE A 110 -7.37 5.79 -10.33
CA PHE A 110 -7.80 5.07 -11.52
C PHE A 110 -9.19 4.43 -11.35
N THR A 111 -9.47 3.84 -10.19
CA THR A 111 -10.80 3.28 -9.89
C THR A 111 -11.88 4.35 -9.89
N PHE A 112 -11.59 5.52 -9.31
CA PHE A 112 -12.49 6.66 -9.28
C PHE A 112 -12.81 7.17 -10.69
N PHE A 113 -11.79 7.33 -11.54
CA PHE A 113 -11.99 7.70 -12.96
C PHE A 113 -12.78 6.64 -13.73
N PHE A 114 -12.51 5.35 -13.50
CA PHE A 114 -13.29 4.28 -14.10
C PHE A 114 -14.77 4.35 -13.72
N ILE A 115 -15.09 4.57 -12.45
CA ILE A 115 -16.47 4.73 -11.98
C ILE A 115 -17.11 5.98 -12.60
N PHE A 116 -16.37 7.09 -12.68
CA PHE A 116 -16.83 8.35 -13.27
C PHE A 116 -17.14 8.20 -14.75
N ILE A 117 -16.24 7.66 -15.56
CA ILE A 117 -16.40 7.46 -17.01
C ILE A 117 -17.52 6.47 -17.31
N SER A 118 -17.63 5.39 -16.54
CA SER A 118 -18.70 4.39 -16.72
C SER A 118 -20.08 4.90 -16.32
N LYS A 119 -20.22 6.12 -15.78
CA LYS A 119 -21.48 6.74 -15.34
C LYS A 119 -22.32 5.83 -14.42
N LYS A 120 -21.64 4.91 -13.72
CA LYS A 120 -22.30 3.93 -12.87
C LYS A 120 -22.77 4.51 -11.54
N ILE A 121 -22.24 5.67 -11.12
CA ILE A 121 -22.56 6.35 -9.88
C ILE A 121 -22.79 7.83 -10.18
N ASP A 122 -23.77 8.44 -9.52
CA ASP A 122 -24.10 9.84 -9.70
C ASP A 122 -22.97 10.74 -9.15
N VAL A 123 -22.82 11.92 -9.71
CA VAL A 123 -21.78 12.87 -9.34
C VAL A 123 -21.80 13.22 -7.85
N ILE A 124 -23.01 13.36 -7.27
CA ILE A 124 -23.17 13.64 -5.82
C ILE A 124 -22.56 12.52 -4.97
N ASN A 125 -22.79 11.26 -5.35
CA ASN A 125 -22.24 10.11 -4.64
C ASN A 125 -20.72 9.97 -4.85
N LEU A 126 -20.20 10.38 -6.01
CA LEU A 126 -18.75 10.47 -6.25
C LEU A 126 -18.10 11.52 -5.36
N ILE A 127 -18.71 12.69 -5.21
CA ILE A 127 -18.23 13.73 -4.29
C ILE A 127 -18.22 13.21 -2.85
N LYS A 128 -19.28 12.49 -2.43
CA LYS A 128 -19.32 11.86 -1.10
C LYS A 128 -18.17 10.88 -0.90
N ILE A 129 -17.85 10.05 -1.89
CA ILE A 129 -16.71 9.12 -1.82
C ILE A 129 -15.42 9.91 -1.56
N LEU A 130 -15.14 10.96 -2.31
CA LEU A 130 -13.94 11.78 -2.13
C LEU A 130 -13.89 12.43 -0.74
N ILE A 131 -14.99 13.01 -0.29
CA ILE A 131 -15.06 13.64 1.04
C ILE A 131 -14.76 12.63 2.15
N ILE A 132 -15.38 11.44 2.10
CA ILE A 132 -15.18 10.42 3.13
C ILE A 132 -13.75 9.90 3.10
N VAL A 133 -13.18 9.62 1.92
CA VAL A 133 -11.78 9.21 1.79
C VAL A 133 -10.84 10.28 2.37
N PHE A 134 -11.08 11.55 2.05
CA PHE A 134 -10.31 12.66 2.60
C PHE A 134 -10.44 12.74 4.14
N LEU A 135 -11.65 12.60 4.68
CA LEU A 135 -11.88 12.58 6.14
C LEU A 135 -11.14 11.44 6.84
N VAL A 136 -11.05 10.27 6.22
CA VAL A 136 -10.30 9.12 6.78
C VAL A 136 -8.80 9.39 6.78
N ILE A 137 -8.26 10.03 5.73
CA ILE A 137 -6.82 10.28 5.57
C ILE A 137 -6.38 11.51 6.37
N SER A 138 -7.22 12.53 6.47
CA SER A 138 -6.87 13.86 7.00
C SER A 138 -6.28 13.85 8.42
N PRO A 139 -6.76 13.06 9.41
CA PRO A 139 -6.17 13.09 10.74
C PRO A 139 -4.68 12.72 10.74
N TYR A 140 -4.31 11.74 9.91
CA TYR A 140 -2.92 11.31 9.79
C TYR A 140 -2.05 12.36 9.08
N VAL A 141 -2.55 12.94 8.00
CA VAL A 141 -1.85 14.00 7.25
C VAL A 141 -1.69 15.26 8.11
N ILE A 142 -2.73 15.66 8.86
CA ILE A 142 -2.66 16.80 9.78
C ILE A 142 -1.62 16.55 10.88
N ARG A 143 -1.62 15.35 11.49
CA ARG A 143 -0.58 14.97 12.47
C ARG A 143 0.82 15.11 11.87
N ASN A 144 1.02 14.60 10.66
CA ASN A 144 2.33 14.66 10.00
C ASN A 144 2.71 16.10 9.65
N TYR A 145 1.76 16.93 9.24
CA TYR A 145 2.01 18.36 9.02
C TYR A 145 2.43 19.08 10.32
N ILE A 146 1.75 18.86 11.42
CA ILE A 146 2.08 19.46 12.73
C ILE A 146 3.49 19.03 13.18
N HIS A 147 3.85 17.75 12.99
CA HIS A 147 5.14 17.22 13.45
C HIS A 147 6.31 17.52 12.51
N PHE A 148 6.09 17.44 11.20
CA PHE A 148 7.14 17.46 10.19
C PHE A 148 7.05 18.66 9.25
N ASN A 149 6.03 19.50 9.39
CA ASN A 149 5.75 20.64 8.50
C ASN A 149 5.66 20.22 7.01
N GLN A 150 5.20 19.00 6.73
CA GLN A 150 5.04 18.42 5.40
C GLN A 150 3.74 17.62 5.29
N PHE A 151 3.06 17.75 4.13
CA PHE A 151 1.88 16.96 3.80
C PHE A 151 2.32 15.60 3.22
N ILE A 152 2.58 14.63 4.07
CA ILE A 152 3.04 13.28 3.69
C ILE A 152 2.19 12.21 4.35
N ILE A 153 1.97 11.11 3.63
CA ILE A 153 1.40 9.87 4.17
C ILE A 153 2.53 8.91 4.50
N VAL A 154 3.40 8.63 3.54
CA VAL A 154 4.57 7.75 3.69
C VAL A 154 5.79 8.45 3.07
N LYS A 155 6.94 8.31 3.71
CA LYS A 155 8.21 8.85 3.22
C LYS A 155 9.19 7.69 3.02
N SER A 156 9.09 7.03 1.88
CA SER A 156 9.98 5.96 1.44
C SER A 156 10.14 5.92 -0.08
N LEU A 157 9.64 6.95 -0.76
CA LEU A 157 9.71 7.03 -2.22
C LEU A 157 11.15 7.11 -2.70
N GLY A 158 11.97 7.93 -2.04
CA GLY A 158 13.37 8.13 -2.41
C GLY A 158 14.16 6.84 -2.33
N TYR A 159 14.07 6.14 -1.21
CA TYR A 159 14.76 4.87 -1.04
C TYR A 159 14.30 3.80 -2.03
N ASN A 160 12.99 3.66 -2.23
CA ASN A 160 12.44 2.68 -3.16
C ASN A 160 12.83 2.99 -4.62
N LEU A 161 12.82 4.27 -5.00
CA LEU A 161 13.25 4.70 -6.33
C LEU A 161 14.74 4.43 -6.54
N TRP A 162 15.59 4.78 -5.55
CA TRP A 162 17.02 4.48 -5.59
C TRP A 162 17.29 2.97 -5.65
N LYS A 163 16.58 2.18 -4.84
CA LYS A 163 16.72 0.72 -4.84
C LYS A 163 16.50 0.12 -6.23
N GLY A 164 15.54 0.65 -6.99
CA GLY A 164 15.25 0.22 -8.36
C GLY A 164 16.18 0.82 -9.42
N ASN A 165 16.86 1.94 -9.13
CA ASN A 165 17.58 2.77 -10.11
C ASN A 165 19.02 3.10 -9.66
N ASN A 166 19.75 2.11 -9.18
CA ASN A 166 21.19 2.25 -8.90
C ASN A 166 22.02 1.29 -9.77
N GLN A 167 23.34 1.48 -9.80
CA GLN A 167 24.27 0.75 -10.67
C GLN A 167 24.25 -0.77 -10.50
N LEU A 168 23.86 -1.26 -9.31
CA LEU A 168 23.79 -2.68 -8.97
C LEU A 168 22.37 -3.24 -9.04
N SER A 169 21.39 -2.40 -9.38
CA SER A 169 19.99 -2.82 -9.49
C SER A 169 19.81 -3.82 -10.63
N LYS A 170 19.11 -4.90 -10.28
CA LYS A 170 18.56 -5.88 -11.21
C LYS A 170 17.04 -5.84 -11.09
N VAL A 171 16.34 -6.80 -11.68
CA VAL A 171 14.87 -6.91 -11.66
C VAL A 171 14.27 -6.74 -10.26
N GLU A 172 14.94 -7.24 -9.21
CA GLU A 172 14.50 -7.15 -7.82
C GLU A 172 14.91 -5.84 -7.10
N GLY A 173 15.71 -5.01 -7.77
CA GLY A 173 16.39 -3.86 -7.17
C GLY A 173 17.52 -4.27 -6.22
N TYR A 174 18.35 -3.30 -5.83
CA TYR A 174 19.46 -3.51 -4.90
C TYR A 174 19.40 -2.49 -3.76
N GLY A 175 19.12 -2.93 -2.54
CA GLY A 175 18.86 -2.05 -1.41
C GLY A 175 20.02 -1.87 -0.41
N LYS A 176 21.17 -2.56 -0.60
CA LYS A 176 22.33 -2.41 0.29
C LYS A 176 23.16 -1.21 -0.13
N PHE A 177 23.21 -0.17 0.70
CA PHE A 177 24.00 1.04 0.44
C PHE A 177 25.28 1.14 1.30
N GLU A 178 25.47 0.21 2.26
CA GLU A 178 26.61 0.14 3.15
C GLU A 178 27.75 -0.67 2.52
N ILE A 179 28.07 -0.39 1.28
CA ILE A 179 29.11 -1.07 0.51
C ILE A 179 30.05 -0.04 -0.14
N VAL A 180 31.22 -0.51 -0.61
CA VAL A 180 32.28 0.34 -1.14
C VAL A 180 31.81 1.15 -2.35
N GLU A 181 30.99 0.56 -3.22
CA GLU A 181 30.43 1.18 -4.43
C GLU A 181 29.56 2.40 -4.12
N PHE A 182 28.91 2.43 -2.95
CA PHE A 182 28.04 3.52 -2.52
C PHE A 182 28.62 4.31 -1.33
N LYS A 183 29.96 4.35 -1.16
CA LYS A 183 30.62 5.02 -0.04
C LYS A 183 30.13 6.46 0.15
N ASN A 184 30.07 7.24 -0.92
CA ASN A 184 29.63 8.65 -0.83
C ASN A 184 28.17 8.78 -0.36
N LEU A 185 27.29 7.88 -0.80
CA LEU A 185 25.91 7.81 -0.36
C LEU A 185 25.83 7.40 1.13
N HIS A 186 26.59 6.38 1.51
CA HIS A 186 26.68 5.92 2.91
C HIS A 186 27.12 7.06 3.83
N ASP A 187 28.17 7.80 3.46
CA ASP A 187 28.68 8.92 4.26
C ASP A 187 27.63 10.03 4.38
N LYS A 188 26.93 10.38 3.31
CA LYS A 188 25.81 11.35 3.35
C LYS A 188 24.72 10.89 4.33
N VAL A 189 24.30 9.62 4.24
CA VAL A 189 23.27 9.04 5.08
C VAL A 189 23.68 9.00 6.54
N LYS A 190 24.94 8.60 6.84
CA LYS A 190 25.49 8.53 8.18
C LYS A 190 25.55 9.90 8.87
N ASN A 191 25.78 10.97 8.11
CA ASN A 191 25.88 12.34 8.61
C ASN A 191 24.53 13.04 8.80
N VAL A 192 23.39 12.37 8.52
CA VAL A 192 22.07 12.93 8.77
C VAL A 192 21.83 13.08 10.27
N ASN A 193 21.42 14.27 10.68
CA ASN A 193 21.05 14.53 12.08
C ASN A 193 19.89 13.62 12.50
N LYS A 194 20.04 12.95 13.65
CA LYS A 194 19.01 12.09 14.23
C LYS A 194 17.96 12.91 15.00
N ASP A 195 17.40 13.91 14.34
CA ASP A 195 16.30 14.74 14.83
C ASP A 195 14.92 14.23 14.34
N LYS A 196 13.87 14.99 14.61
CA LYS A 196 12.51 14.67 14.15
C LYS A 196 12.35 14.58 12.63
N TYR A 197 13.28 15.15 11.86
CA TYR A 197 13.27 15.15 10.40
C TYR A 197 14.17 14.06 9.80
N TYR A 198 14.77 13.20 10.62
CA TYR A 198 15.74 12.20 10.19
C TYR A 198 15.25 11.38 9.00
N GLU A 199 14.06 10.77 9.11
CA GLU A 199 13.50 9.92 8.06
C GLU A 199 13.24 10.69 6.75
N ILE A 200 12.83 11.95 6.86
CA ILE A 200 12.57 12.81 5.71
C ILE A 200 13.89 13.18 5.01
N ASN A 201 14.89 13.57 5.77
CA ASN A 201 16.20 13.96 5.24
C ASN A 201 16.91 12.74 4.63
N TRP A 202 16.82 11.61 5.30
CA TRP A 202 17.31 10.33 4.83
C TRP A 202 16.73 9.95 3.47
N ASP A 203 15.40 9.94 3.32
CA ASP A 203 14.73 9.60 2.08
C ASP A 203 15.02 10.60 0.95
N ASN A 204 15.17 11.89 1.27
CA ASN A 204 15.53 12.91 0.29
C ASN A 204 16.93 12.70 -0.30
N ILE A 205 17.90 12.20 0.48
CA ILE A 205 19.23 11.83 -0.02
C ILE A 205 19.11 10.75 -1.10
N PHE A 206 18.35 9.70 -0.83
CA PHE A 206 18.12 8.63 -1.79
C PHE A 206 17.34 9.10 -3.02
N LEU A 207 16.37 10.01 -2.83
CA LEU A 207 15.61 10.56 -3.94
C LEU A 207 16.50 11.35 -4.91
N ASN A 208 17.40 12.17 -4.38
CA ASN A 208 18.33 12.92 -5.20
C ASN A 208 19.31 12.00 -5.93
N GLU A 209 19.87 11.01 -5.25
CA GLU A 209 20.76 10.04 -5.87
C GLU A 209 20.07 9.22 -6.97
N ALA A 210 18.80 8.83 -6.76
CA ALA A 210 18.02 8.14 -7.78
C ALA A 210 17.78 9.02 -9.01
N ARG A 211 17.45 10.31 -8.81
CA ARG A 211 17.28 11.25 -9.91
C ARG A 211 18.57 11.43 -10.71
N ASP A 212 19.69 11.63 -10.02
CA ASP A 212 21.00 11.77 -10.67
C ASP A 212 21.34 10.54 -11.52
N ASN A 213 21.03 9.34 -11.02
CA ASN A 213 21.26 8.07 -11.76
C ASN A 213 20.38 7.98 -13.01
N ILE A 214 19.09 8.31 -12.89
CA ILE A 214 18.14 8.28 -14.02
C ILE A 214 18.53 9.32 -15.08
N GLU A 215 18.90 10.54 -14.66
CA GLU A 215 19.32 11.62 -15.57
C GLU A 215 20.59 11.29 -16.33
N LYS A 216 21.56 10.62 -15.69
CA LYS A 216 22.82 10.20 -16.33
C LYS A 216 22.62 9.07 -17.35
N ASN A 217 21.66 8.18 -17.12
CA ASN A 217 21.45 6.99 -17.95
C ASN A 217 19.95 6.70 -18.19
N PRO A 218 19.20 7.60 -18.84
CA PRO A 218 17.74 7.48 -18.95
C PRO A 218 17.28 6.22 -19.67
N ILE A 219 18.09 5.70 -20.61
CA ILE A 219 17.75 4.49 -21.40
C ILE A 219 17.84 3.20 -20.55
N ILE A 220 18.72 3.20 -19.54
CA ILE A 220 18.91 2.01 -18.68
C ILE A 220 17.76 1.90 -17.67
N TYR A 221 17.17 3.03 -17.29
CA TYR A 221 16.18 3.12 -16.21
C TYR A 221 14.77 3.43 -16.73
N ALA A 222 14.54 3.44 -18.04
CA ALA A 222 13.23 3.56 -18.69
C ALA A 222 12.61 2.19 -18.94
#